data_54b49d9614a587e10a2ee2621a5034cf
#
_entry.id   54b49d9614a587e10a2ee2621a5034cf
#
_cell.length_a   1.000
_cell.length_b   1.000
_cell.length_c   1.000
_cell.angle_alpha   90.00
_cell.angle_beta   90.00
_cell.angle_gamma   90.00
#
_symmetry.space_group_name_H-M   'P 1'
#
loop_
_entity.id
_entity.type
_entity.pdbx_description
1 polymer ?
#
loop_
_entity_poly.entity_id
_entity_poly.type
_entity_poly.pdbx_seq_one_letter_code
_entity_poly.pdbx_strand_id
1 'polypeptide(L)'
;MNKCRSASLALLATIVIYGCNGSDNEDNGTSDNLDVVPPTISLSYQVVNQFKHDTSAFTEGFSFYNGQLFESTGAPDSPETSGTWIASIDLSTGKYDKKINLGRTLFGEGITFLKGRVFQLTYRAGKGFVYDAGTFKKLREFTYKGEGWGLTNDGTSLIMSNGTSNLYYLNPDSLTFIKMLAVQDNNGYVENINELEYINGFIYANKWLTGDILKIDPATGYVVGKMDLSRYSGEVKSKNSEAQEMNGIAYDSMSRKTYITGKKWPVIYEIKW
;
A
#
# COMPACT_ATOMS: atom_id res chain seq x y z
N MET A 1 -19.93 69.03 -38.58
CA MET A 1 -21.29 69.49 -38.86
C MET A 1 -22.24 68.33 -38.86
N ASN A 2 -23.35 68.55 -38.27
CA ASN A 2 -24.59 67.76 -38.13
C ASN A 2 -24.76 66.92 -36.82
N LYS A 3 -25.57 67.59 -36.03
CA LYS A 3 -26.30 67.12 -34.85
C LYS A 3 -27.46 66.19 -35.26
N CYS A 4 -27.78 65.21 -34.45
CA CYS A 4 -29.17 64.70 -34.28
C CYS A 4 -29.19 63.97 -32.91
N ARG A 5 -29.81 64.48 -32.02
CA ARG A 5 -31.03 64.62 -31.25
C ARG A 5 -31.55 63.24 -30.74
N SER A 6 -31.50 63.09 -29.43
CA SER A 6 -32.14 62.16 -28.58
C SER A 6 -33.69 62.15 -28.66
N ALA A 7 -34.29 60.99 -28.57
CA ALA A 7 -35.70 60.88 -28.21
C ALA A 7 -35.85 59.76 -27.11
N SER A 8 -36.25 60.27 -25.95
CA SER A 8 -36.62 59.41 -24.83
C SER A 8 -38.05 58.89 -25.01
N LEU A 9 -38.24 57.57 -24.89
CA LEU A 9 -39.58 57.00 -24.85
C LEU A 9 -39.78 56.40 -23.47
N ALA A 10 -40.67 56.97 -22.71
CA ALA A 10 -41.09 56.45 -21.41
C ALA A 10 -42.14 55.34 -21.61
N LEU A 11 -41.94 54.19 -21.08
CA LEU A 11 -42.89 53.06 -21.07
C LEU A 11 -43.43 52.88 -19.66
N LEU A 12 -44.74 53.11 -19.49
CA LEU A 12 -45.50 52.83 -18.27
C LEU A 12 -45.60 51.32 -18.07
N ALA A 13 -45.14 50.84 -16.92
CA ALA A 13 -45.33 49.47 -16.50
C ALA A 13 -46.58 49.36 -15.62
N THR A 14 -47.56 48.65 -16.09
CA THR A 14 -48.79 48.26 -15.31
C THR A 14 -48.44 47.05 -14.44
N ILE A 15 -48.54 47.24 -13.13
CA ILE A 15 -48.36 46.13 -12.15
C ILE A 15 -49.69 45.40 -12.03
N VAL A 16 -49.70 44.12 -12.43
CA VAL A 16 -50.79 43.20 -12.14
C VAL A 16 -50.35 42.32 -10.97
N ILE A 17 -51.01 42.46 -9.84
CA ILE A 17 -50.83 41.63 -8.66
C ILE A 17 -51.71 40.38 -8.82
N TYR A 18 -51.08 39.22 -9.05
CA TYR A 18 -51.77 37.94 -8.90
C TYR A 18 -51.45 37.37 -7.53
N GLY A 19 -52.50 37.04 -6.81
CA GLY A 19 -52.45 36.47 -5.48
C GLY A 19 -51.78 35.07 -5.48
N CYS A 20 -50.98 34.86 -4.48
CA CYS A 20 -50.38 33.55 -4.16
C CYS A 20 -51.43 32.59 -3.75
N ASN A 21 -51.53 31.45 -4.44
CA ASN A 21 -52.11 30.26 -3.94
C ASN A 21 -50.96 29.34 -3.49
N GLY A 22 -50.93 28.99 -2.20
CA GLY A 22 -49.91 28.16 -1.63
C GLY A 22 -49.98 26.75 -2.21
N SER A 23 -48.89 26.28 -2.76
CA SER A 23 -48.64 24.87 -2.96
C SER A 23 -47.43 24.51 -2.09
N ASP A 24 -47.67 23.64 -1.14
CA ASP A 24 -46.63 23.01 -0.32
C ASP A 24 -45.60 22.35 -1.25
N ASN A 25 -44.45 22.99 -1.43
CA ASN A 25 -43.30 22.33 -1.97
C ASN A 25 -42.78 21.41 -0.86
N GLU A 26 -43.03 20.11 -0.99
CA GLU A 26 -42.25 19.09 -0.31
C GLU A 26 -40.81 19.35 -0.65
N ASP A 27 -40.08 19.82 0.33
CA ASP A 27 -38.61 19.91 0.31
C ASP A 27 -38.09 18.49 0.21
N ASN A 28 -37.84 18.04 -1.02
CA ASN A 28 -37.13 16.81 -1.31
C ASN A 28 -35.67 17.09 -0.91
N GLY A 29 -35.44 17.10 0.40
CA GLY A 29 -34.13 17.07 0.98
C GLY A 29 -33.39 15.85 0.42
N THR A 30 -32.61 16.07 -0.64
CA THR A 30 -31.51 15.17 -0.96
C THR A 30 -30.66 15.16 0.30
N SER A 31 -30.86 14.12 1.13
CA SER A 31 -29.90 13.79 2.18
C SER A 31 -28.57 13.53 1.44
N ASP A 32 -27.66 14.49 1.47
CA ASP A 32 -26.26 14.24 1.22
C ASP A 32 -25.89 13.12 2.22
N ASN A 33 -25.93 11.89 1.74
CA ASN A 33 -25.28 10.79 2.43
C ASN A 33 -23.80 11.13 2.41
N LEU A 34 -23.36 11.92 3.37
CA LEU A 34 -21.96 12.02 3.72
C LEU A 34 -21.53 10.58 4.04
N ASP A 35 -20.71 10.00 3.20
CA ASP A 35 -20.14 8.68 3.43
C ASP A 35 -19.42 8.72 4.78
N VAL A 36 -20.09 8.22 5.81
CA VAL A 36 -19.55 8.19 7.17
C VAL A 36 -18.46 7.13 7.18
N VAL A 37 -17.20 7.58 7.38
CA VAL A 37 -16.08 6.66 7.53
C VAL A 37 -16.35 5.72 8.70
N PRO A 38 -16.40 4.41 8.49
CA PRO A 38 -16.71 3.46 9.56
C PRO A 38 -15.60 3.46 10.62
N PRO A 39 -15.90 3.16 11.88
CA PRO A 39 -14.87 3.05 12.91
C PRO A 39 -13.91 1.89 12.60
N THR A 40 -12.62 2.12 12.79
CA THR A 40 -11.60 1.09 12.67
C THR A 40 -11.74 0.09 13.82
N ILE A 41 -12.01 -1.19 13.52
CA ILE A 41 -12.13 -2.24 14.54
C ILE A 41 -10.73 -2.79 14.92
N SER A 42 -10.55 -3.12 16.21
CA SER A 42 -9.37 -3.86 16.65
C SER A 42 -9.50 -5.33 16.27
N LEU A 43 -8.52 -5.83 15.52
CA LEU A 43 -8.45 -7.24 15.11
C LEU A 43 -7.60 -8.02 16.11
N SER A 44 -8.16 -9.08 16.68
CA SER A 44 -7.39 -10.02 17.49
C SER A 44 -6.60 -10.97 16.59
N TYR A 45 -5.43 -11.41 17.07
CA TYR A 45 -4.58 -12.34 16.35
C TYR A 45 -3.86 -13.28 17.32
N GLN A 46 -3.30 -14.36 16.79
CA GLN A 46 -2.45 -15.32 17.52
C GLN A 46 -1.18 -15.57 16.72
N VAL A 47 -0.02 -15.59 17.40
CA VAL A 47 1.19 -16.16 16.83
C VAL A 47 1.14 -17.67 17.02
N VAL A 48 1.19 -18.41 15.92
CA VAL A 48 1.09 -19.89 15.93
C VAL A 48 2.43 -20.57 15.72
N ASN A 49 3.37 -19.93 15.00
CA ASN A 49 4.73 -20.41 14.80
C ASN A 49 5.75 -19.27 14.74
N GLN A 50 7.03 -19.61 14.93
CA GLN A 50 8.17 -18.72 14.76
C GLN A 50 9.25 -19.44 13.95
N PHE A 51 9.84 -18.72 13.00
CA PHE A 51 10.90 -19.23 12.12
C PHE A 51 12.11 -18.32 12.22
N LYS A 52 13.29 -18.85 11.91
CA LYS A 52 14.53 -18.05 11.88
C LYS A 52 14.49 -17.07 10.72
N HIS A 53 14.98 -15.87 10.97
CA HIS A 53 15.17 -14.81 9.97
C HIS A 53 16.59 -14.27 10.04
N ASP A 54 17.13 -13.85 8.91
CA ASP A 54 18.49 -13.29 8.82
C ASP A 54 18.48 -11.84 9.32
N THR A 55 19.20 -11.57 10.40
CA THR A 55 19.30 -10.24 10.99
C THR A 55 20.05 -9.22 10.13
N SER A 56 20.70 -9.65 9.03
CA SER A 56 21.25 -8.74 8.03
C SER A 56 20.21 -8.28 7.00
N ALA A 57 19.04 -8.91 6.96
CA ALA A 57 17.97 -8.57 6.03
C ALA A 57 17.24 -7.29 6.45
N PHE A 58 17.34 -6.27 5.62
CA PHE A 58 16.57 -5.03 5.78
C PHE A 58 15.30 -5.12 4.93
N THR A 59 14.28 -5.78 5.48
CA THR A 59 13.06 -6.18 4.79
C THR A 59 12.29 -4.98 4.27
N GLU A 60 12.05 -4.93 2.95
CA GLU A 60 11.24 -3.91 2.29
C GLU A 60 10.11 -4.50 1.44
N GLY A 61 10.13 -5.80 1.20
CA GLY A 61 9.04 -6.50 0.51
C GLY A 61 9.03 -7.97 0.89
N PHE A 62 7.83 -8.53 1.08
CA PHE A 62 7.64 -9.88 1.57
C PHE A 62 6.45 -10.51 0.84
N SER A 63 6.62 -11.65 0.18
CA SER A 63 5.56 -12.19 -0.67
C SER A 63 5.68 -13.70 -0.85
N PHE A 64 4.55 -14.40 -0.91
CA PHE A 64 4.50 -15.80 -1.31
C PHE A 64 4.24 -15.95 -2.80
N TYR A 65 4.95 -16.91 -3.42
CA TYR A 65 4.69 -17.32 -4.78
C TYR A 65 4.91 -18.83 -4.93
N ASN A 66 3.89 -19.55 -5.42
CA ASN A 66 3.93 -21.01 -5.61
C ASN A 66 4.40 -21.77 -4.35
N GLY A 67 3.94 -21.40 -3.16
CA GLY A 67 4.30 -22.04 -1.89
C GLY A 67 5.70 -21.71 -1.38
N GLN A 68 6.43 -20.81 -2.02
CA GLN A 68 7.75 -20.34 -1.63
C GLN A 68 7.68 -18.90 -1.14
N LEU A 69 8.29 -18.62 0.01
CA LEU A 69 8.42 -17.27 0.55
C LEU A 69 9.58 -16.53 -0.10
N PHE A 70 9.37 -15.28 -0.46
CA PHE A 70 10.37 -14.38 -1.03
C PHE A 70 10.46 -13.09 -0.21
N GLU A 71 11.66 -12.53 -0.19
CA GLU A 71 11.96 -11.27 0.46
C GLU A 71 12.77 -10.37 -0.46
N SER A 72 12.43 -9.08 -0.45
CA SER A 72 13.21 -7.99 -1.03
C SER A 72 13.79 -7.14 0.08
N THR A 73 15.06 -6.77 -0.06
CA THR A 73 15.77 -5.97 0.95
C THR A 73 16.28 -4.65 0.39
N GLY A 74 16.28 -3.63 1.25
CA GLY A 74 17.09 -2.44 1.09
C GLY A 74 18.52 -2.62 1.61
N ALA A 75 19.35 -1.62 1.44
CA ALA A 75 20.72 -1.60 1.96
C ALA A 75 21.01 -0.21 2.57
N PRO A 76 20.53 0.08 3.80
CA PRO A 76 20.59 1.43 4.33
C PRO A 76 21.98 1.93 4.69
N ASP A 77 22.88 1.05 5.19
CA ASP A 77 24.02 1.53 5.96
C ASP A 77 25.40 1.11 5.45
N SER A 78 25.50 0.17 4.52
CA SER A 78 26.78 -0.22 3.94
C SER A 78 26.62 -0.94 2.63
N PRO A 79 27.14 -0.35 1.55
CA PRO A 79 27.20 -1.02 0.26
C PRO A 79 28.08 -2.29 0.28
N GLU A 80 28.85 -2.50 1.34
CA GLU A 80 29.85 -3.57 1.39
C GLU A 80 29.34 -4.86 1.99
N THR A 81 28.35 -4.82 2.88
CA THR A 81 27.95 -5.98 3.67
C THR A 81 26.57 -6.55 3.39
N SER A 82 25.57 -5.76 3.10
CA SER A 82 24.19 -6.26 2.96
C SER A 82 23.68 -6.31 1.53
N GLY A 83 23.95 -5.34 0.69
CA GLY A 83 23.44 -5.32 -0.69
C GLY A 83 21.92 -5.41 -0.82
N THR A 84 21.37 -4.89 -1.90
CA THR A 84 19.96 -4.99 -2.25
C THR A 84 19.72 -6.26 -3.06
N TRP A 85 18.84 -7.12 -2.59
CA TRP A 85 18.57 -8.40 -3.26
C TRP A 85 17.09 -8.85 -3.10
N ILE A 86 16.67 -9.76 -3.99
CA ILE A 86 15.51 -10.63 -3.80
C ILE A 86 16.00 -12.04 -3.57
N ALA A 87 15.51 -12.70 -2.54
CA ALA A 87 15.83 -14.10 -2.23
C ALA A 87 14.57 -14.89 -1.90
N SER A 88 14.60 -16.18 -2.16
CA SER A 88 13.66 -17.11 -1.53
C SER A 88 14.19 -17.54 -0.16
N ILE A 89 13.28 -17.79 0.77
CA ILE A 89 13.56 -18.22 2.15
C ILE A 89 13.05 -19.63 2.35
N ASP A 90 13.91 -20.52 2.81
CA ASP A 90 13.49 -21.80 3.36
C ASP A 90 13.10 -21.61 4.84
N LEU A 91 11.81 -21.59 5.13
CA LEU A 91 11.27 -21.39 6.48
C LEU A 91 11.76 -22.46 7.48
N SER A 92 12.05 -23.68 7.02
CA SER A 92 12.48 -24.75 7.91
C SER A 92 13.91 -24.55 8.43
N THR A 93 14.77 -23.93 7.63
CA THR A 93 16.18 -23.74 7.95
C THR A 93 16.57 -22.27 8.17
N GLY A 94 15.75 -21.33 7.72
CA GLY A 94 16.07 -19.88 7.67
C GLY A 94 17.12 -19.55 6.63
N LYS A 95 17.39 -20.44 5.66
CA LYS A 95 18.40 -20.20 4.61
C LYS A 95 17.79 -19.41 3.45
N TYR A 96 18.64 -18.55 2.87
CA TYR A 96 18.33 -17.72 1.72
C TYR A 96 18.95 -18.25 0.44
N ASP A 97 18.18 -18.24 -0.64
CA ASP A 97 18.67 -18.44 -2.00
C ASP A 97 18.46 -17.13 -2.79
N LYS A 98 19.53 -16.34 -2.92
CA LYS A 98 19.50 -15.03 -3.58
C LYS A 98 19.31 -15.20 -5.09
N LYS A 99 18.20 -14.68 -5.61
CA LYS A 99 17.81 -14.77 -7.02
C LYS A 99 18.22 -13.56 -7.84
N ILE A 100 18.13 -12.37 -7.25
CA ILE A 100 18.39 -11.09 -7.90
C ILE A 100 19.27 -10.27 -6.98
N ASN A 101 20.25 -9.58 -7.57
CA ASN A 101 21.07 -8.59 -6.90
C ASN A 101 21.00 -7.28 -7.71
N LEU A 102 20.49 -6.20 -7.10
CA LEU A 102 20.41 -4.86 -7.72
C LEU A 102 21.72 -4.08 -7.65
N GLY A 103 22.74 -4.65 -7.01
CA GLY A 103 24.02 -3.95 -6.81
C GLY A 103 23.95 -2.94 -5.66
N ARG A 104 24.84 -1.94 -5.71
CA ARG A 104 25.09 -1.00 -4.59
C ARG A 104 24.51 0.39 -4.81
N THR A 105 23.97 0.67 -5.98
CA THR A 105 23.49 2.01 -6.34
C THR A 105 21.97 2.16 -6.19
N LEU A 106 21.26 1.07 -5.98
CA LEU A 106 19.81 1.04 -5.83
C LEU A 106 19.45 0.48 -4.48
N PHE A 107 18.40 1.05 -3.91
CA PHE A 107 17.78 0.56 -2.69
C PHE A 107 16.48 -0.16 -3.11
N GLY A 108 16.41 -1.49 -2.95
CA GLY A 108 15.26 -2.30 -3.28
C GLY A 108 14.14 -2.12 -2.26
N GLU A 109 12.93 -2.19 -2.76
CA GLU A 109 11.70 -1.97 -2.00
C GLU A 109 10.71 -3.11 -2.27
N GLY A 110 9.42 -2.86 -2.15
CA GLY A 110 8.34 -3.81 -2.28
C GLY A 110 8.42 -4.70 -3.52
N ILE A 111 8.02 -5.96 -3.35
CA ILE A 111 7.92 -6.95 -4.42
C ILE A 111 6.54 -7.56 -4.46
N THR A 112 6.12 -8.00 -5.65
CA THR A 112 4.95 -8.85 -5.81
C THR A 112 5.06 -9.75 -7.03
N PHE A 113 4.32 -10.86 -7.03
CA PHE A 113 4.27 -11.82 -8.12
C PHE A 113 2.91 -11.78 -8.80
N LEU A 114 2.90 -11.57 -10.12
CA LEU A 114 1.67 -11.55 -10.89
C LEU A 114 1.90 -12.07 -12.31
N LYS A 115 1.05 -13.00 -12.76
CA LYS A 115 1.08 -13.55 -14.14
C LYS A 115 2.47 -14.04 -14.57
N GLY A 116 3.16 -14.81 -13.71
CA GLY A 116 4.49 -15.37 -14.02
C GLY A 116 5.63 -14.34 -14.04
N ARG A 117 5.42 -13.16 -13.49
CA ARG A 117 6.41 -12.09 -13.39
C ARG A 117 6.62 -11.66 -11.94
N VAL A 118 7.83 -11.21 -11.63
CA VAL A 118 8.17 -10.50 -10.37
C VAL A 118 8.26 -9.03 -10.69
N PHE A 119 7.62 -8.21 -9.89
CA PHE A 119 7.72 -6.75 -9.93
C PHE A 119 8.43 -6.28 -8.68
N GLN A 120 9.39 -5.38 -8.82
CA GLN A 120 10.16 -4.79 -7.72
C GLN A 120 10.23 -3.29 -7.86
N LEU A 121 10.04 -2.59 -6.76
CA LEU A 121 10.25 -1.14 -6.65
C LEU A 121 11.67 -0.82 -6.16
N THR A 122 12.03 0.44 -6.27
CA THR A 122 13.21 1.03 -5.63
C THR A 122 12.81 2.30 -4.88
N TYR A 123 13.53 2.64 -3.82
CA TYR A 123 13.18 3.75 -2.93
C TYR A 123 13.05 5.10 -3.67
N ARG A 124 14.18 5.75 -3.98
CA ARG A 124 14.22 7.13 -4.54
C ARG A 124 14.64 7.20 -5.99
N ALA A 125 15.00 6.06 -6.59
CA ALA A 125 15.43 6.07 -7.97
C ALA A 125 14.29 6.30 -8.97
N GLY A 126 13.02 6.20 -8.53
CA GLY A 126 11.84 6.31 -9.40
C GLY A 126 11.79 5.22 -10.47
N LYS A 127 12.43 4.09 -10.19
CA LYS A 127 12.57 2.94 -11.10
C LYS A 127 11.98 1.69 -10.49
N GLY A 128 11.33 0.90 -11.32
CA GLY A 128 10.92 -0.46 -10.98
C GLY A 128 11.43 -1.45 -12.02
N PHE A 129 11.48 -2.71 -11.63
CA PHE A 129 11.96 -3.81 -12.45
C PHE A 129 10.91 -4.89 -12.59
N VAL A 130 10.91 -5.53 -13.75
CA VAL A 130 10.09 -6.70 -14.03
C VAL A 130 11.03 -7.85 -14.40
N TYR A 131 10.86 -8.99 -13.73
CA TYR A 131 11.61 -10.20 -13.98
C TYR A 131 10.66 -11.34 -14.32
N ASP A 132 11.15 -12.34 -15.03
CA ASP A 132 10.48 -13.62 -15.21
C ASP A 132 10.50 -14.40 -13.88
N ALA A 133 9.35 -14.86 -13.40
CA ALA A 133 9.26 -15.48 -12.08
C ALA A 133 9.86 -16.90 -12.00
N GLY A 134 10.09 -17.56 -13.13
CA GLY A 134 10.73 -18.88 -13.19
C GLY A 134 12.25 -18.81 -13.25
N THR A 135 12.78 -17.84 -13.99
CA THR A 135 14.22 -17.72 -14.26
C THR A 135 14.89 -16.56 -13.54
N PHE A 136 14.13 -15.62 -12.99
CA PHE A 136 14.58 -14.36 -12.39
C PHE A 136 15.41 -13.48 -13.34
N LYS A 137 15.32 -13.71 -14.64
CA LYS A 137 15.94 -12.83 -15.65
C LYS A 137 15.14 -11.54 -15.77
N LYS A 138 15.84 -10.40 -15.80
CA LYS A 138 15.23 -9.10 -16.01
C LYS A 138 14.59 -9.05 -17.42
N LEU A 139 13.31 -8.70 -17.45
CA LEU A 139 12.52 -8.55 -18.69
C LEU A 139 12.47 -7.08 -19.12
N ARG A 140 12.25 -6.16 -18.16
CA ARG A 140 12.12 -4.73 -18.47
C ARG A 140 12.29 -3.87 -17.23
N GLU A 141 12.43 -2.57 -17.44
CA GLU A 141 12.39 -1.52 -16.43
C GLU A 141 11.18 -0.63 -16.68
N PHE A 142 10.72 0.04 -15.62
CA PHE A 142 9.69 1.06 -15.69
C PHE A 142 10.02 2.21 -14.73
N THR A 143 9.32 3.33 -14.88
CA THR A 143 9.52 4.49 -14.04
C THR A 143 8.22 4.93 -13.41
N TYR A 144 8.31 5.52 -12.23
CA TYR A 144 7.21 6.16 -11.51
C TYR A 144 7.71 7.45 -10.86
N LYS A 145 6.78 8.32 -10.45
CA LYS A 145 7.12 9.59 -9.78
C LYS A 145 7.21 9.39 -8.27
N GLY A 146 8.22 10.01 -7.66
CA GLY A 146 8.43 9.98 -6.22
C GLY A 146 9.10 8.70 -5.73
N GLU A 147 8.83 8.35 -4.50
CA GLU A 147 9.35 7.15 -3.83
C GLU A 147 8.47 5.92 -4.13
N GLY A 148 9.06 4.75 -4.13
CA GLY A 148 8.33 3.48 -4.11
C GLY A 148 8.63 2.77 -2.80
N TRP A 149 7.59 2.29 -2.09
CA TRP A 149 7.69 1.57 -0.83
C TRP A 149 7.12 0.16 -0.98
N GLY A 150 5.95 -0.14 -0.43
CA GLY A 150 5.32 -1.44 -0.55
C GLY A 150 4.71 -1.71 -1.94
N LEU A 151 4.58 -2.98 -2.29
CA LEU A 151 3.99 -3.41 -3.55
C LEU A 151 3.24 -4.73 -3.36
N THR A 152 1.96 -4.75 -3.71
CA THR A 152 1.15 -5.96 -3.81
C THR A 152 0.33 -5.98 -5.10
N ASN A 153 -0.58 -6.92 -5.25
CA ASN A 153 -1.50 -6.98 -6.39
C ASN A 153 -2.85 -7.60 -6.00
N ASP A 154 -3.90 -7.22 -6.72
CA ASP A 154 -5.26 -7.76 -6.57
C ASP A 154 -5.59 -8.89 -7.58
N GLY A 155 -4.59 -9.45 -8.26
CA GLY A 155 -4.72 -10.41 -9.36
C GLY A 155 -4.89 -9.75 -10.74
N THR A 156 -5.21 -8.47 -10.80
CA THR A 156 -5.43 -7.70 -12.03
C THR A 156 -4.52 -6.49 -12.16
N SER A 157 -4.32 -5.77 -11.07
CA SER A 157 -3.52 -4.54 -10.98
C SER A 157 -2.41 -4.69 -9.95
N LEU A 158 -1.31 -3.98 -10.14
CA LEU A 158 -0.33 -3.74 -9.10
C LEU A 158 -0.83 -2.61 -8.20
N ILE A 159 -0.54 -2.70 -6.90
CA ILE A 159 -0.90 -1.70 -5.89
C ILE A 159 0.36 -1.29 -5.16
N MET A 160 0.73 -0.02 -5.27
CA MET A 160 1.97 0.54 -4.73
C MET A 160 1.68 1.57 -3.64
N SER A 161 2.43 1.55 -2.55
CA SER A 161 2.53 2.61 -1.56
C SER A 161 3.78 3.47 -1.79
N ASN A 162 3.84 4.64 -1.15
CA ASN A 162 4.97 5.55 -1.21
C ASN A 162 5.15 6.39 0.08
N GLY A 163 4.65 5.89 1.21
CA GLY A 163 4.71 6.57 2.50
C GLY A 163 3.66 7.64 2.74
N THR A 164 2.92 8.04 1.69
CA THR A 164 1.76 8.94 1.85
C THR A 164 0.50 8.16 2.22
N SER A 165 -0.63 8.86 2.33
CA SER A 165 -1.96 8.25 2.48
C SER A 165 -2.54 7.68 1.20
N ASN A 166 -1.78 7.62 0.10
CA ASN A 166 -2.29 7.19 -1.19
C ASN A 166 -1.70 5.85 -1.62
N LEU A 167 -2.56 4.98 -2.15
CA LEU A 167 -2.19 3.77 -2.87
C LEU A 167 -2.39 3.99 -4.36
N TYR A 168 -1.40 3.59 -5.17
CA TYR A 168 -1.38 3.79 -6.61
C TYR A 168 -1.58 2.47 -7.32
N TYR A 169 -2.59 2.40 -8.17
CA TYR A 169 -2.87 1.23 -8.99
C TYR A 169 -2.20 1.39 -10.35
N LEU A 170 -1.45 0.37 -10.75
CA LEU A 170 -0.76 0.32 -12.04
C LEU A 170 -1.23 -0.88 -12.87
N ASN A 171 -1.30 -0.72 -14.17
CA ASN A 171 -1.52 -1.82 -15.08
C ASN A 171 -0.26 -2.70 -15.14
N PRO A 172 -0.33 -4.02 -14.88
CA PRO A 172 0.86 -4.87 -14.85
C PRO A 172 1.51 -5.11 -16.22
N ASP A 173 0.79 -4.87 -17.32
CA ASP A 173 1.30 -5.11 -18.67
C ASP A 173 1.92 -3.86 -19.28
N SER A 174 1.24 -2.70 -19.19
CA SER A 174 1.74 -1.41 -19.67
C SER A 174 2.59 -0.67 -18.64
N LEU A 175 2.43 -0.97 -17.33
CA LEU A 175 3.06 -0.30 -16.18
C LEU A 175 2.65 1.17 -16.06
N THR A 176 1.48 1.51 -16.61
CA THR A 176 0.90 2.84 -16.55
C THR A 176 -0.03 2.97 -15.34
N PHE A 177 -0.14 4.18 -14.84
CA PHE A 177 -1.09 4.55 -13.77
C PHE A 177 -2.54 4.29 -14.20
N ILE A 178 -3.34 3.70 -13.31
CA ILE A 178 -4.77 3.47 -13.50
C ILE A 178 -5.58 4.42 -12.63
N LYS A 179 -5.38 4.35 -11.30
CA LYS A 179 -6.11 5.15 -10.31
C LYS A 179 -5.30 5.32 -9.04
N MET A 180 -5.72 6.25 -8.22
CA MET A 180 -5.25 6.45 -6.86
C MET A 180 -6.39 6.17 -5.89
N LEU A 181 -6.08 5.58 -4.74
CA LEU A 181 -6.98 5.32 -3.64
C LEU A 181 -6.43 6.02 -2.40
N ALA A 182 -7.16 7.01 -1.88
CA ALA A 182 -6.79 7.66 -0.62
C ALA A 182 -7.21 6.80 0.56
N VAL A 183 -6.28 6.55 1.49
CA VAL A 183 -6.53 5.75 2.69
C VAL A 183 -6.87 6.67 3.85
N GLN A 184 -7.96 6.36 4.55
CA GLN A 184 -8.44 7.14 5.69
C GLN A 184 -9.11 6.27 6.75
N ASP A 185 -9.07 6.73 7.97
CA ASP A 185 -9.83 6.21 9.09
C ASP A 185 -10.79 7.30 9.64
N ASN A 186 -11.44 7.04 10.75
CA ASN A 186 -12.34 8.00 11.40
C ASN A 186 -11.63 9.25 11.96
N ASN A 187 -10.29 9.33 11.91
CA ASN A 187 -9.50 10.49 12.32
C ASN A 187 -8.96 11.29 11.11
N GLY A 188 -9.15 10.80 9.89
CA GLY A 188 -8.70 11.42 8.66
C GLY A 188 -7.77 10.55 7.82
N TYR A 189 -6.95 11.18 6.99
CA TYR A 189 -6.01 10.47 6.11
C TYR A 189 -4.90 9.78 6.90
N VAL A 190 -4.58 8.53 6.52
CA VAL A 190 -3.58 7.70 7.19
C VAL A 190 -2.30 7.70 6.38
N GLU A 191 -1.28 8.36 6.89
CA GLU A 191 0.07 8.41 6.29
C GLU A 191 0.97 7.27 6.77
N ASN A 192 2.17 7.20 6.18
CA ASN A 192 3.20 6.20 6.50
C ASN A 192 2.79 4.78 6.13
N ILE A 193 2.00 4.62 5.06
CA ILE A 193 1.65 3.31 4.52
C ILE A 193 2.87 2.73 3.82
N ASN A 194 3.32 1.56 4.27
CA ASN A 194 4.55 0.93 3.80
C ASN A 194 4.26 -0.41 3.11
N GLU A 195 4.83 -1.49 3.58
CA GLU A 195 4.72 -2.81 2.97
C GLU A 195 3.26 -3.29 2.92
N LEU A 196 2.90 -3.97 1.82
CA LEU A 196 1.52 -4.27 1.44
C LEU A 196 1.35 -5.74 1.11
N GLU A 197 0.21 -6.31 1.53
CA GLU A 197 -0.26 -7.62 1.07
C GLU A 197 -1.77 -7.62 0.80
N TYR A 198 -2.19 -8.27 -0.29
CA TYR A 198 -3.61 -8.40 -0.65
C TYR A 198 -4.15 -9.77 -0.21
N ILE A 199 -5.04 -9.77 0.79
CA ILE A 199 -5.55 -11.00 1.40
C ILE A 199 -7.07 -10.99 1.40
N ASN A 200 -7.69 -11.96 0.72
CA ASN A 200 -9.14 -12.21 0.75
C ASN A 200 -9.99 -10.94 0.50
N GLY A 201 -9.59 -10.14 -0.50
CA GLY A 201 -10.36 -8.96 -0.90
C GLY A 201 -10.02 -7.67 -0.16
N PHE A 202 -9.04 -7.68 0.75
CA PHE A 202 -8.58 -6.51 1.49
C PHE A 202 -7.08 -6.28 1.30
N ILE A 203 -6.66 -5.02 1.40
CA ILE A 203 -5.25 -4.66 1.46
C ILE A 203 -4.83 -4.61 2.93
N TYR A 204 -3.78 -5.34 3.27
CA TYR A 204 -3.12 -5.24 4.57
C TYR A 204 -1.83 -4.45 4.40
N ALA A 205 -1.58 -3.51 5.31
CA ALA A 205 -0.45 -2.59 5.19
C ALA A 205 0.27 -2.44 6.52
N ASN A 206 1.60 -2.51 6.50
CA ASN A 206 2.40 -2.01 7.61
C ASN A 206 2.29 -0.49 7.68
N LYS A 207 2.07 0.06 8.87
CA LYS A 207 2.21 1.49 9.12
C LYS A 207 3.61 1.76 9.67
N TRP A 208 4.45 2.44 8.88
CA TRP A 208 5.85 2.70 9.21
C TRP A 208 6.01 3.41 10.57
N LEU A 209 7.04 3.07 11.32
CA LEU A 209 7.36 3.51 12.69
C LEU A 209 6.36 3.05 13.76
N THR A 210 5.44 2.16 13.43
CA THR A 210 4.50 1.58 14.41
C THR A 210 4.55 0.04 14.37
N GLY A 211 3.85 -0.61 15.31
CA GLY A 211 3.56 -2.04 15.27
C GLY A 211 2.20 -2.35 14.65
N ASP A 212 1.61 -1.42 13.93
CA ASP A 212 0.28 -1.58 13.38
C ASP A 212 0.29 -2.23 11.99
N ILE A 213 -0.61 -3.20 11.79
CA ILE A 213 -1.04 -3.65 10.48
C ILE A 213 -2.47 -3.17 10.27
N LEU A 214 -2.68 -2.40 9.21
CA LEU A 214 -3.98 -1.85 8.81
C LEU A 214 -4.67 -2.80 7.85
N LYS A 215 -5.98 -2.99 8.00
CA LYS A 215 -6.85 -3.64 7.03
C LYS A 215 -7.64 -2.58 6.28
N ILE A 216 -7.42 -2.46 4.99
CA ILE A 216 -7.96 -1.39 4.13
C ILE A 216 -8.93 -2.01 3.13
N ASP A 217 -10.12 -1.43 3.01
CA ASP A 217 -11.08 -1.78 1.97
C ASP A 217 -10.64 -1.15 0.63
N PRO A 218 -10.33 -1.93 -0.41
CA PRO A 218 -9.87 -1.42 -1.70
C PRO A 218 -10.95 -0.68 -2.52
N ALA A 219 -12.22 -0.80 -2.14
CA ALA A 219 -13.29 -0.09 -2.80
C ALA A 219 -13.42 1.36 -2.32
N THR A 220 -13.18 1.61 -1.04
CA THR A 220 -13.39 2.90 -0.39
C THR A 220 -12.11 3.60 0.08
N GLY A 221 -11.05 2.82 0.34
CA GLY A 221 -9.83 3.30 1.01
C GLY A 221 -9.98 3.40 2.54
N TYR A 222 -11.09 2.97 3.10
CA TYR A 222 -11.31 3.03 4.55
C TYR A 222 -10.52 1.96 5.28
N VAL A 223 -9.87 2.35 6.38
CA VAL A 223 -9.26 1.43 7.33
C VAL A 223 -10.38 0.80 8.17
N VAL A 224 -10.76 -0.43 7.81
CA VAL A 224 -11.87 -1.16 8.47
C VAL A 224 -11.41 -2.01 9.64
N GLY A 225 -10.09 -2.17 9.82
CA GLY A 225 -9.53 -2.93 10.93
C GLY A 225 -8.05 -2.63 11.16
N LYS A 226 -7.59 -2.92 12.38
CA LYS A 226 -6.19 -2.72 12.79
C LYS A 226 -5.76 -3.82 13.75
N MET A 227 -4.55 -4.38 13.53
CA MET A 227 -3.83 -5.23 14.49
C MET A 227 -2.69 -4.45 15.11
N ASP A 228 -2.60 -4.45 16.44
CA ASP A 228 -1.46 -3.89 17.17
C ASP A 228 -0.49 -5.02 17.55
N LEU A 229 0.68 -5.03 16.91
CA LEU A 229 1.77 -5.98 17.14
C LEU A 229 2.98 -5.33 17.82
N SER A 230 2.83 -4.15 18.42
CA SER A 230 3.90 -3.35 19.04
C SER A 230 4.72 -4.14 20.08
N ARG A 231 4.08 -5.08 20.79
CA ARG A 231 4.77 -5.94 21.76
C ARG A 231 5.91 -6.74 21.13
N TYR A 232 5.76 -7.18 19.87
CA TYR A 232 6.79 -7.97 19.17
C TYR A 232 7.98 -7.11 18.76
N SER A 233 7.78 -5.84 18.47
CA SER A 233 8.88 -4.90 18.24
C SER A 233 9.80 -4.79 19.46
N GLY A 234 9.25 -4.79 20.68
CA GLY A 234 10.02 -4.84 21.91
C GLY A 234 10.73 -6.19 22.13
N GLU A 235 10.03 -7.30 21.85
CA GLU A 235 10.59 -8.66 21.97
C GLU A 235 11.77 -8.87 21.03
N VAL A 236 11.66 -8.49 19.76
CA VAL A 236 12.74 -8.68 18.78
C VAL A 236 13.96 -7.81 19.10
N LYS A 237 13.77 -6.58 19.60
CA LYS A 237 14.88 -5.73 20.05
C LYS A 237 15.66 -6.32 21.21
N SER A 238 15.03 -7.09 22.07
CA SER A 238 15.75 -7.81 23.14
C SER A 238 16.63 -8.94 22.63
N LYS A 239 16.29 -9.51 21.46
CA LYS A 239 17.04 -10.59 20.79
C LYS A 239 18.10 -10.06 19.81
N ASN A 240 17.83 -8.92 19.17
CA ASN A 240 18.73 -8.20 18.29
C ASN A 240 18.54 -6.70 18.49
N SER A 241 19.51 -6.01 19.08
CA SER A 241 19.48 -4.55 19.32
C SER A 241 19.38 -3.73 18.04
N GLU A 242 19.85 -4.29 16.91
CA GLU A 242 19.80 -3.67 15.57
C GLU A 242 18.43 -3.82 14.88
N ALA A 243 17.50 -4.58 15.47
CA ALA A 243 16.16 -4.74 14.90
C ALA A 243 15.45 -3.38 14.82
N GLN A 244 14.82 -3.12 13.67
CA GLN A 244 14.12 -1.87 13.40
C GLN A 244 12.60 -2.11 13.28
N GLU A 245 11.91 -1.35 12.43
CA GLU A 245 10.46 -1.38 12.33
C GLU A 245 9.96 -2.74 11.80
N MET A 246 8.76 -3.10 12.23
CA MET A 246 7.98 -4.16 11.59
C MET A 246 7.71 -3.77 10.14
N ASN A 247 8.09 -4.64 9.22
CA ASN A 247 7.87 -4.46 7.78
C ASN A 247 7.94 -5.82 7.09
N GLY A 248 6.88 -6.19 6.41
CA GLY A 248 6.73 -7.46 5.71
C GLY A 248 5.51 -8.24 6.18
N ILE A 249 4.56 -8.42 5.26
CA ILE A 249 3.37 -9.23 5.38
C ILE A 249 3.34 -10.14 4.17
N ALA A 250 3.30 -11.46 4.36
CA ALA A 250 3.21 -12.40 3.25
C ALA A 250 2.11 -13.43 3.49
N TYR A 251 1.26 -13.64 2.51
CA TYR A 251 0.15 -14.58 2.57
C TYR A 251 0.34 -15.75 1.61
N ASP A 252 0.45 -16.95 2.15
CA ASP A 252 0.39 -18.16 1.34
C ASP A 252 -1.08 -18.55 1.10
N SER A 253 -1.58 -18.28 -0.08
CA SER A 253 -2.95 -18.59 -0.47
C SER A 253 -3.24 -20.09 -0.57
N MET A 254 -2.21 -20.94 -0.73
CA MET A 254 -2.36 -22.40 -0.80
C MET A 254 -2.59 -23.00 0.59
N SER A 255 -1.80 -22.59 1.59
CA SER A 255 -1.93 -23.05 2.98
C SER A 255 -2.83 -22.15 3.84
N ARG A 256 -3.21 -20.96 3.35
CA ARG A 256 -3.96 -19.92 4.06
C ARG A 256 -3.27 -19.42 5.32
N LYS A 257 -1.94 -19.32 5.24
CA LYS A 257 -1.10 -18.88 6.35
C LYS A 257 -0.56 -17.48 6.07
N THR A 258 -0.46 -16.70 7.11
CA THR A 258 0.12 -15.35 7.02
C THR A 258 1.38 -15.25 7.87
N TYR A 259 2.38 -14.62 7.32
CA TYR A 259 3.68 -14.43 7.93
C TYR A 259 4.01 -12.95 8.01
N ILE A 260 4.64 -12.56 9.11
CA ILE A 260 5.11 -11.20 9.32
C ILE A 260 6.55 -11.20 9.81
N THR A 261 7.27 -10.14 9.49
CA THR A 261 8.63 -9.91 9.96
C THR A 261 8.91 -8.40 10.08
N GLY A 262 10.18 -8.03 10.14
CA GLY A 262 10.61 -6.63 10.17
C GLY A 262 12.08 -6.49 9.82
N LYS A 263 12.51 -5.25 9.65
CA LYS A 263 13.87 -4.87 9.29
C LYS A 263 14.86 -5.35 10.35
N LYS A 264 15.80 -6.22 9.94
CA LYS A 264 16.80 -6.86 10.82
C LYS A 264 16.19 -7.67 11.97
N TRP A 265 14.94 -8.13 11.84
CA TRP A 265 14.34 -9.00 12.85
C TRP A 265 15.00 -10.37 12.84
N PRO A 266 15.18 -11.03 14.00
CA PRO A 266 15.73 -12.39 14.07
C PRO A 266 14.68 -13.47 13.84
N VAL A 267 13.42 -13.09 13.52
CA VAL A 267 12.30 -14.01 13.50
C VAL A 267 11.25 -13.61 12.44
N ILE A 268 10.68 -14.61 11.79
CA ILE A 268 9.44 -14.55 11.05
C ILE A 268 8.35 -15.19 11.92
N TYR A 269 7.25 -14.47 12.14
CA TYR A 269 6.09 -15.00 12.85
C TYR A 269 5.02 -15.48 11.87
N GLU A 270 4.48 -16.70 12.07
CA GLU A 270 3.22 -17.11 11.46
C GLU A 270 2.08 -16.65 12.38
N ILE A 271 1.16 -15.86 11.84
CA ILE A 271 0.01 -15.32 12.58
C ILE A 271 -1.30 -15.80 12.00
N LYS A 272 -2.33 -15.82 12.85
CA LYS A 272 -3.71 -16.18 12.51
C LYS A 272 -4.65 -15.16 13.16
N TRP A 273 -5.66 -14.69 12.41
CA TRP A 273 -6.75 -13.81 12.88
C TRP A 273 -8.09 -14.19 12.28
#